data_19f23d9aedee3733371967713bea53ea
#
_entry.id   19f23d9aedee3733371967713bea53ea
#
_cell.length_a   1.000
_cell.length_b   1.000
_cell.length_c   1.000
_cell.angle_alpha   90.00
_cell.angle_beta   90.00
_cell.angle_gamma   90.00
#
_symmetry.space_group_name_H-M   'P 1'
#
loop_
_entity.id
_entity.type
_entity.pdbx_description
1 polymer ?
#
loop_
_entity_poly.entity_id
_entity_poly.type
_entity_poly.pdbx_seq_one_letter_code
_entity_poly.pdbx_strand_id
1 'polypeptide(L)'
;KNIKIIIPKFYEYPFIILRFIFISYVLIRNGLLTEIEKLKIINKRYQKLFYTLKFIFEKKKIDAEFLNNLGEIGPGFVKLGQALSTRPDIFGLSVTSRLNLLQDKLPPFSDKIAIKIIETETNKKIEEIFDVFEKKPIAAASVAQVHKGIFKNGDKVAIKILRPNIEQTLFKDFKLFYGICNILEYFSTNCKRLSLKEIISTF
;
A
#
# COMPACT_ATOMS: atom_id res chain seq x y z
N LYS A 1 13.14 13.59 -12.02
CA LYS A 1 12.82 12.44 -12.90
C LYS A 1 11.34 12.55 -13.21
N ASN A 2 11.00 12.82 -14.48
CA ASN A 2 9.61 12.88 -14.94
C ASN A 2 8.94 11.55 -14.62
N ILE A 3 7.98 11.56 -13.71
CA ILE A 3 7.05 10.46 -13.52
C ILE A 3 6.27 10.38 -14.84
N LYS A 4 6.67 9.48 -15.73
CA LYS A 4 5.83 9.11 -16.86
C LYS A 4 4.51 8.67 -16.25
N ILE A 5 3.48 9.47 -16.42
CA ILE A 5 2.13 9.22 -15.93
C ILE A 5 1.77 7.80 -16.35
N ILE A 6 1.56 6.95 -15.36
CA ILE A 6 1.28 5.52 -15.51
C ILE A 6 -0.18 5.38 -15.94
N ILE A 7 -0.51 5.85 -17.14
CA ILE A 7 -1.86 5.70 -17.69
C ILE A 7 -2.03 4.24 -18.12
N PRO A 8 -3.01 3.51 -17.56
CA PRO A 8 -3.28 2.16 -18.02
C PRO A 8 -3.65 2.14 -19.50
N LYS A 9 -3.10 1.20 -20.24
CA LYS A 9 -3.52 0.94 -21.60
C LYS A 9 -4.88 0.24 -21.60
N PHE A 10 -5.66 0.40 -22.68
CA PHE A 10 -7.02 -0.12 -22.75
C PHE A 10 -7.14 -1.62 -22.43
N TYR A 11 -6.22 -2.43 -22.89
CA TYR A 11 -6.21 -3.89 -22.63
C TYR A 11 -5.85 -4.27 -21.20
N GLU A 12 -5.42 -3.35 -20.35
CA GLU A 12 -5.08 -3.59 -18.94
C GLU A 12 -6.30 -3.39 -18.02
N TYR A 13 -7.33 -2.68 -18.49
CA TYR A 13 -8.53 -2.42 -17.67
C TYR A 13 -9.23 -3.67 -17.16
N PRO A 14 -9.39 -4.77 -17.91
CA PRO A 14 -9.98 -6.00 -17.37
C PRO A 14 -9.23 -6.53 -16.14
N PHE A 15 -7.89 -6.52 -16.17
CA PHE A 15 -7.07 -6.94 -15.02
C PHE A 15 -7.18 -5.96 -13.84
N ILE A 16 -7.25 -4.65 -14.13
CA ILE A 16 -7.46 -3.61 -13.13
C ILE A 16 -8.82 -3.81 -12.44
N ILE A 17 -9.87 -4.07 -13.21
CA ILE A 17 -11.23 -4.27 -12.70
C ILE A 17 -11.29 -5.54 -11.84
N LEU A 18 -10.74 -6.67 -12.30
CA LEU A 18 -10.70 -7.90 -11.53
C LEU A 18 -9.94 -7.73 -10.22
N ARG A 19 -8.78 -7.08 -10.25
CA ARG A 19 -8.00 -6.78 -9.05
C ARG A 19 -8.74 -5.82 -8.12
N PHE A 20 -9.43 -4.81 -8.67
CA PHE A 20 -10.27 -3.91 -7.90
C PHE A 20 -11.43 -4.64 -7.20
N ILE A 21 -12.12 -5.53 -7.92
CA ILE A 21 -13.19 -6.36 -7.35
C ILE A 21 -12.64 -7.22 -6.22
N PHE A 22 -11.51 -7.88 -6.42
CA PHE A 22 -10.87 -8.70 -5.39
C PHE A 22 -10.52 -7.88 -4.14
N ILE A 23 -9.86 -6.73 -4.31
CA ILE A 23 -9.49 -5.84 -3.21
C ILE A 23 -10.72 -5.30 -2.50
N SER A 24 -11.73 -4.85 -3.26
CA SER A 24 -13.00 -4.40 -2.69
C SER A 24 -13.67 -5.50 -1.87
N TYR A 25 -13.67 -6.74 -2.35
CA TYR A 25 -14.18 -7.88 -1.60
C TYR A 25 -13.43 -8.10 -0.29
N VAL A 26 -12.07 -8.06 -0.32
CA VAL A 26 -11.25 -8.20 0.89
C VAL A 26 -11.55 -7.06 1.88
N LEU A 27 -11.59 -5.82 1.41
CA LEU A 27 -11.87 -4.66 2.25
C LEU A 27 -13.29 -4.69 2.86
N ILE A 28 -14.30 -5.06 2.05
CA ILE A 28 -15.69 -5.19 2.51
C ILE A 28 -15.79 -6.29 3.56
N ARG A 29 -15.19 -7.45 3.30
CA ARG A 29 -15.21 -8.57 4.25
C ARG A 29 -14.59 -8.20 5.60
N ASN A 30 -13.63 -7.31 5.61
CA ASN A 30 -12.95 -6.82 6.80
C ASN A 30 -13.52 -5.53 7.40
N GLY A 31 -14.75 -5.13 7.05
CA GLY A 31 -15.46 -4.07 7.75
C GLY A 31 -15.45 -2.69 7.10
N LEU A 32 -14.99 -2.56 5.84
CA LEU A 32 -14.97 -1.27 5.13
C LEU A 32 -16.35 -0.60 5.09
N LEU A 33 -17.42 -1.37 4.88
CA LEU A 33 -18.77 -0.81 4.77
C LEU A 33 -19.25 -0.22 6.11
N THR A 34 -18.87 -0.80 7.25
CA THR A 34 -19.14 -0.21 8.57
C THR A 34 -18.46 1.16 8.72
N GLU A 35 -17.23 1.34 8.20
CA GLU A 35 -16.57 2.64 8.26
C GLU A 35 -17.22 3.66 7.32
N ILE A 36 -17.60 3.25 6.10
CA ILE A 36 -18.33 4.10 5.14
C ILE A 36 -19.69 4.54 5.73
N GLU A 37 -20.39 3.65 6.43
CA GLU A 37 -21.66 3.98 7.10
C GLU A 37 -21.49 5.11 8.12
N LYS A 38 -20.41 5.09 8.91
CA LYS A 38 -20.10 6.14 9.89
C LYS A 38 -19.93 7.52 9.28
N LEU A 39 -19.44 7.57 8.04
CA LEU A 39 -19.27 8.84 7.30
C LEU A 39 -20.60 9.46 6.85
N LYS A 40 -21.73 8.74 6.94
CA LYS A 40 -23.07 9.21 6.54
C LYS A 40 -23.16 9.77 5.12
N ILE A 41 -22.27 9.32 4.22
CA ILE A 41 -22.20 9.80 2.83
C ILE A 41 -23.12 9.04 1.87
N ILE A 42 -23.81 8.00 2.37
CA ILE A 42 -24.60 7.10 1.52
C ILE A 42 -25.91 7.78 1.16
N ASN A 43 -26.12 7.98 -0.15
CA ASN A 43 -27.36 8.51 -0.66
C ASN A 43 -28.53 7.55 -0.36
N LYS A 44 -29.70 8.06 0.05
CA LYS A 44 -30.92 7.29 0.35
C LYS A 44 -31.28 6.28 -0.75
N ARG A 45 -31.05 6.65 -2.01
CA ARG A 45 -31.31 5.78 -3.17
C ARG A 45 -30.55 4.46 -3.14
N TYR A 46 -29.33 4.45 -2.60
CA TYR A 46 -28.44 3.30 -2.58
C TYR A 46 -28.37 2.58 -1.22
N GLN A 47 -29.08 3.07 -0.21
CA GLN A 47 -29.05 2.52 1.13
C GLN A 47 -29.45 1.03 1.17
N LYS A 48 -30.52 0.65 0.47
CA LYS A 48 -30.97 -0.75 0.44
C LYS A 48 -29.89 -1.68 -0.12
N LEU A 49 -29.28 -1.32 -1.24
CA LEU A 49 -28.18 -2.07 -1.85
C LEU A 49 -26.97 -2.12 -0.91
N PHE A 50 -26.62 -1.00 -0.29
CA PHE A 50 -25.51 -0.92 0.65
C PHE A 50 -25.68 -1.86 1.85
N TYR A 51 -26.83 -1.84 2.51
CA TYR A 51 -27.09 -2.71 3.66
C TYR A 51 -27.18 -4.20 3.25
N THR A 52 -27.67 -4.51 2.05
CA THR A 52 -27.66 -5.87 1.51
C THR A 52 -26.23 -6.36 1.30
N LEU A 53 -25.37 -5.55 0.67
CA LEU A 53 -23.95 -5.89 0.48
C LEU A 53 -23.22 -6.05 1.81
N LYS A 54 -23.50 -5.13 2.77
CA LYS A 54 -22.94 -5.20 4.12
C LYS A 54 -23.33 -6.51 4.80
N PHE A 55 -24.61 -6.87 4.79
CA PHE A 55 -25.11 -8.10 5.41
C PHE A 55 -24.51 -9.37 4.80
N ILE A 56 -24.35 -9.41 3.47
CA ILE A 56 -23.86 -10.60 2.77
C ILE A 56 -22.35 -10.75 2.91
N PHE A 57 -21.58 -9.67 2.75
CA PHE A 57 -20.14 -9.75 2.56
C PHE A 57 -19.32 -9.35 3.79
N GLU A 58 -19.84 -8.49 4.66
CA GLU A 58 -19.09 -8.01 5.81
C GLU A 58 -19.19 -9.01 6.96
N LYS A 59 -18.06 -9.63 7.31
CA LYS A 59 -18.01 -10.66 8.36
C LYS A 59 -17.29 -10.22 9.63
N LYS A 60 -16.43 -9.20 9.56
CA LYS A 60 -15.63 -8.73 10.68
C LYS A 60 -15.76 -7.22 10.85
N LYS A 61 -15.61 -6.73 12.09
CA LYS A 61 -15.38 -5.30 12.35
C LYS A 61 -13.93 -4.97 12.03
N ILE A 62 -13.65 -3.73 11.61
CA ILE A 62 -12.29 -3.24 11.47
C ILE A 62 -11.64 -3.24 12.86
N ASP A 63 -10.64 -4.08 13.00
CA ASP A 63 -9.77 -4.19 14.16
C ASP A 63 -8.30 -4.05 13.73
N ALA A 64 -7.38 -4.27 14.66
CA ALA A 64 -5.94 -4.26 14.34
C ALA A 64 -5.56 -5.30 13.29
N GLU A 65 -6.31 -6.40 13.17
CA GLU A 65 -6.10 -7.44 12.17
C GLU A 65 -6.41 -6.93 10.75
N PHE A 66 -7.40 -6.04 10.59
CA PHE A 66 -7.68 -5.40 9.29
C PHE A 66 -6.49 -4.59 8.77
N LEU A 67 -5.83 -3.84 9.66
CA LEU A 67 -4.67 -3.03 9.29
C LEU A 67 -3.48 -3.91 8.88
N ASN A 68 -3.32 -5.06 9.52
CA ASN A 68 -2.32 -6.06 9.13
C ASN A 68 -2.66 -6.67 7.74
N ASN A 69 -3.93 -6.94 7.47
CA ASN A 69 -4.40 -7.49 6.20
C ASN A 69 -4.25 -6.49 5.03
N LEU A 70 -4.27 -5.18 5.29
CA LEU A 70 -3.92 -4.18 4.26
C LEU A 70 -2.48 -4.31 3.79
N GLY A 71 -1.56 -4.72 4.66
CA GLY A 71 -0.19 -5.06 4.29
C GLY A 71 -0.11 -6.24 3.31
N GLU A 72 -1.02 -7.20 3.42
CA GLU A 72 -1.10 -8.36 2.52
C GLU A 72 -1.63 -8.00 1.13
N ILE A 73 -2.44 -6.95 1.02
CA ILE A 73 -2.96 -6.45 -0.27
C ILE A 73 -1.82 -5.89 -1.13
N GLY A 74 -0.82 -5.28 -0.51
CA GLY A 74 0.36 -4.79 -1.18
C GLY A 74 0.95 -3.50 -0.59
N PRO A 75 2.24 -3.26 -0.80
CA PRO A 75 2.95 -2.11 -0.24
C PRO A 75 2.41 -0.77 -0.74
N GLY A 76 1.87 -0.71 -1.96
CA GLY A 76 1.22 0.48 -2.50
C GLY A 76 -0.02 0.88 -1.72
N PHE A 77 -0.81 -0.09 -1.23
CA PHE A 77 -2.00 0.18 -0.41
C PHE A 77 -1.64 0.72 0.98
N VAL A 78 -0.58 0.22 1.58
CA VAL A 78 -0.05 0.76 2.85
C VAL A 78 0.35 2.22 2.64
N LYS A 79 1.10 2.52 1.59
CA LYS A 79 1.53 3.88 1.24
C LYS A 79 0.34 4.79 0.93
N LEU A 80 -0.63 4.33 0.15
CA LEU A 80 -1.85 5.07 -0.13
C LEU A 80 -2.60 5.38 1.17
N GLY A 81 -2.79 4.39 2.05
CA GLY A 81 -3.44 4.59 3.35
C GLY A 81 -2.71 5.62 4.22
N GLN A 82 -1.39 5.58 4.26
CA GLN A 82 -0.57 6.57 4.96
C GLN A 82 -0.78 7.99 4.41
N ALA A 83 -0.83 8.16 3.08
CA ALA A 83 -1.10 9.47 2.49
C ALA A 83 -2.52 9.94 2.74
N LEU A 84 -3.50 9.07 2.64
CA LEU A 84 -4.89 9.41 2.96
C LEU A 84 -5.05 9.80 4.44
N SER A 85 -4.23 9.25 5.33
CA SER A 85 -4.22 9.58 6.76
C SER A 85 -3.84 11.04 7.04
N THR A 86 -3.12 11.68 6.13
CA THR A 86 -2.73 13.10 6.25
C THR A 86 -3.82 14.07 5.75
N ARG A 87 -4.96 13.55 5.28
CA ARG A 87 -6.03 14.34 4.67
C ARG A 87 -7.36 14.25 5.46
N PRO A 88 -7.38 14.73 6.73
CA PRO A 88 -8.61 14.78 7.52
C PRO A 88 -9.68 15.70 6.94
N ASP A 89 -9.29 16.66 6.11
CA ASP A 89 -10.16 17.54 5.34
C ASP A 89 -11.10 16.77 4.39
N ILE A 90 -10.65 15.64 3.85
CA ILE A 90 -11.41 14.83 2.90
C ILE A 90 -12.12 13.65 3.61
N PHE A 91 -11.42 12.93 4.47
CA PHE A 91 -11.88 11.66 5.04
C PHE A 91 -12.40 11.77 6.47
N GLY A 92 -12.23 12.92 7.11
CA GLY A 92 -12.60 13.14 8.50
C GLY A 92 -11.62 12.52 9.50
N LEU A 93 -11.61 13.05 10.73
CA LEU A 93 -10.67 12.64 11.78
C LEU A 93 -10.80 11.16 12.18
N SER A 94 -12.02 10.60 12.16
CA SER A 94 -12.27 9.20 12.55
C SER A 94 -11.59 8.21 11.60
N VAL A 95 -11.59 8.46 10.29
CA VAL A 95 -10.96 7.59 9.30
C VAL A 95 -9.46 7.80 9.28
N THR A 96 -8.99 9.04 9.27
CA THR A 96 -7.56 9.35 9.21
C THR A 96 -6.80 8.88 10.44
N SER A 97 -7.38 8.97 11.65
CA SER A 97 -6.75 8.44 12.86
C SER A 97 -6.55 6.92 12.80
N ARG A 98 -7.46 6.19 12.15
CA ARG A 98 -7.31 4.74 11.93
C ARG A 98 -6.29 4.44 10.83
N LEU A 99 -6.28 5.20 9.74
CA LEU A 99 -5.27 5.06 8.70
C LEU A 99 -3.86 5.36 9.22
N ASN A 100 -3.72 6.26 10.21
CA ASN A 100 -2.45 6.50 10.90
C ASN A 100 -1.92 5.26 11.64
N LEU A 101 -2.80 4.32 12.00
CA LEU A 101 -2.40 3.04 12.60
C LEU A 101 -1.84 2.05 11.56
N LEU A 102 -1.92 2.36 10.26
CA LEU A 102 -1.23 1.62 9.20
C LEU A 102 0.28 1.76 9.41
N GLN A 103 0.78 0.92 10.31
CA GLN A 103 2.21 0.88 10.57
C GLN A 103 2.92 0.25 9.38
N ASP A 104 4.03 0.85 9.01
CA ASP A 104 4.94 0.35 7.97
C ASP A 104 5.70 -0.91 8.46
N LYS A 105 4.96 -1.85 9.08
CA LYS A 105 5.52 -3.08 9.65
C LYS A 105 5.02 -4.29 8.89
N LEU A 106 5.70 -4.60 7.80
CA LEU A 106 5.56 -5.91 7.17
C LEU A 106 6.61 -6.87 7.72
N PRO A 107 6.31 -8.19 7.77
CA PRO A 107 7.30 -9.17 8.17
C PRO A 107 8.55 -9.06 7.29
N PRO A 108 9.74 -9.22 7.86
CA PRO A 108 10.98 -9.17 7.09
C PRO A 108 11.04 -10.30 6.08
N PHE A 109 11.65 -10.05 4.93
CA PHE A 109 12.03 -11.11 4.00
C PHE A 109 13.35 -11.76 4.45
N SER A 110 13.65 -12.97 3.92
CA SER A 110 14.76 -13.77 4.43
C SER A 110 16.12 -13.08 4.24
N ASP A 111 17.02 -13.32 5.19
CA ASP A 111 18.41 -12.87 5.16
C ASP A 111 19.15 -13.34 3.90
N LYS A 112 18.89 -14.56 3.42
CA LYS A 112 19.45 -15.09 2.17
C LYS A 112 19.10 -14.21 0.96
N ILE A 113 17.86 -13.73 0.90
CA ILE A 113 17.42 -12.82 -0.17
C ILE A 113 18.11 -11.45 0.00
N ALA A 114 18.22 -10.95 1.24
CA ALA A 114 18.89 -9.69 1.53
C ALA A 114 20.35 -9.71 1.08
N ILE A 115 21.08 -10.75 1.44
CA ILE A 115 22.48 -10.96 1.04
C ILE A 115 22.59 -11.02 -0.48
N LYS A 116 21.73 -11.82 -1.15
CA LYS A 116 21.75 -11.93 -2.61
C LYS A 116 21.52 -10.59 -3.31
N ILE A 117 20.65 -9.75 -2.78
CA ILE A 117 20.42 -8.39 -3.34
C ILE A 117 21.69 -7.55 -3.20
N ILE A 118 22.32 -7.52 -2.02
CA ILE A 118 23.55 -6.76 -1.81
C ILE A 118 24.65 -7.23 -2.77
N GLU A 119 24.86 -8.54 -2.86
CA GLU A 119 25.89 -9.12 -3.73
C GLU A 119 25.62 -8.82 -5.22
N THR A 120 24.34 -8.87 -5.63
CA THR A 120 23.95 -8.56 -7.01
C THR A 120 24.17 -7.09 -7.36
N GLU A 121 23.79 -6.17 -6.46
CA GLU A 121 23.90 -4.72 -6.70
C GLU A 121 25.36 -4.22 -6.61
N THR A 122 26.17 -4.85 -5.79
CA THR A 122 27.56 -4.44 -5.59
C THR A 122 28.58 -5.22 -6.44
N ASN A 123 28.16 -6.35 -7.05
CA ASN A 123 29.05 -7.31 -7.72
C ASN A 123 30.20 -7.82 -6.83
N LYS A 124 29.99 -7.87 -5.51
CA LYS A 124 30.95 -8.34 -4.51
C LYS A 124 30.29 -9.29 -3.54
N LYS A 125 31.07 -10.21 -2.98
CA LYS A 125 30.59 -11.05 -1.88
C LYS A 125 30.37 -10.24 -0.63
N ILE A 126 29.42 -10.63 0.21
CA ILE A 126 29.08 -9.88 1.43
C ILE A 126 30.27 -9.79 2.38
N GLU A 127 31.12 -10.82 2.43
CA GLU A 127 32.34 -10.90 3.25
C GLU A 127 33.43 -9.94 2.74
N GLU A 128 33.39 -9.52 1.48
CA GLU A 128 34.33 -8.55 0.91
C GLU A 128 33.95 -7.11 1.30
N ILE A 129 32.67 -6.88 1.59
CA ILE A 129 32.15 -5.52 1.89
C ILE A 129 32.12 -5.29 3.39
N PHE A 130 31.67 -6.26 4.17
CA PHE A 130 31.44 -6.13 5.59
C PHE A 130 32.32 -7.09 6.39
N ASP A 131 32.80 -6.59 7.54
CA ASP A 131 33.36 -7.45 8.58
C ASP A 131 32.24 -8.17 9.36
N VAL A 132 31.16 -7.41 9.62
CA VAL A 132 29.97 -7.95 10.29
C VAL A 132 28.72 -7.53 9.51
N PHE A 133 27.87 -8.48 9.19
CA PHE A 133 26.52 -8.25 8.67
C PHE A 133 25.51 -8.94 9.57
N GLU A 134 24.65 -8.16 10.27
CA GLU A 134 23.62 -8.73 11.11
C GLU A 134 22.48 -9.29 10.25
N LYS A 135 22.31 -10.61 10.23
CA LYS A 135 21.30 -11.30 9.45
C LYS A 135 19.87 -10.92 9.84
N LYS A 136 19.64 -10.63 11.14
CA LYS A 136 18.34 -10.19 11.64
C LYS A 136 18.18 -8.68 11.37
N PRO A 137 17.16 -8.25 10.62
CA PRO A 137 16.93 -6.84 10.40
C PRO A 137 16.48 -6.13 11.69
N ILE A 138 16.90 -4.88 11.87
CA ILE A 138 16.48 -4.02 12.99
C ILE A 138 15.12 -3.37 12.75
N ALA A 139 14.73 -3.25 11.47
CA ALA A 139 13.43 -2.74 11.07
C ALA A 139 13.02 -3.35 9.72
N ALA A 140 11.73 -3.57 9.55
CA ALA A 140 11.15 -3.98 8.28
C ALA A 140 9.90 -3.14 7.99
N ALA A 141 9.90 -2.50 6.83
CA ALA A 141 8.83 -1.62 6.36
C ALA A 141 8.16 -2.18 5.09
N SER A 142 7.15 -1.47 4.58
CA SER A 142 6.41 -1.88 3.37
C SER A 142 7.31 -2.02 2.14
N VAL A 143 8.32 -1.17 2.00
CA VAL A 143 9.18 -1.12 0.79
C VAL A 143 10.61 -1.65 1.00
N ALA A 144 11.07 -1.77 2.25
CA ALA A 144 12.46 -2.10 2.58
C ALA A 144 12.60 -2.73 3.96
N GLN A 145 13.74 -3.34 4.22
CA GLN A 145 14.18 -3.66 5.58
C GLN A 145 15.58 -3.06 5.83
N VAL A 146 15.94 -2.90 7.10
CA VAL A 146 17.21 -2.29 7.52
C VAL A 146 17.98 -3.29 8.35
N HIS A 147 19.24 -3.51 7.98
CA HIS A 147 20.20 -4.32 8.72
C HIS A 147 21.32 -3.45 9.28
N LYS A 148 21.95 -3.91 10.35
CA LYS A 148 23.22 -3.35 10.81
C LYS A 148 24.38 -4.08 10.16
N GLY A 149 25.45 -3.34 9.93
CA GLY A 149 26.71 -3.89 9.47
C GLY A 149 27.91 -3.05 9.90
N ILE A 150 29.08 -3.63 9.78
CA ILE A 150 30.37 -2.98 9.96
C ILE A 150 31.16 -3.20 8.67
N PHE A 151 31.53 -2.11 8.01
CA PHE A 151 32.40 -2.20 6.83
C PHE A 151 33.82 -2.66 7.18
N LYS A 152 34.60 -3.08 6.18
CA LYS A 152 35.99 -3.48 6.33
C LYS A 152 36.91 -2.40 6.93
N ASN A 153 36.54 -1.14 6.80
CA ASN A 153 37.26 -0.01 7.41
C ASN A 153 36.83 0.28 8.86
N GLY A 154 35.92 -0.53 9.44
CA GLY A 154 35.42 -0.40 10.80
C GLY A 154 34.19 0.51 10.96
N ASP A 155 33.69 1.15 9.92
CA ASP A 155 32.53 2.03 10.01
C ASP A 155 31.24 1.22 10.27
N LYS A 156 30.48 1.65 11.27
CA LYS A 156 29.14 1.10 11.58
C LYS A 156 28.09 1.72 10.67
N VAL A 157 27.33 0.89 9.98
CA VAL A 157 26.34 1.34 8.99
C VAL A 157 24.98 0.71 9.20
N ALA A 158 23.95 1.44 8.78
CA ALA A 158 22.59 0.92 8.59
C ALA A 158 22.35 0.69 7.10
N ILE A 159 22.11 -0.57 6.73
CA ILE A 159 21.98 -0.99 5.35
C ILE A 159 20.50 -1.15 5.03
N LYS A 160 19.97 -0.22 4.22
CA LYS A 160 18.59 -0.28 3.75
C LYS A 160 18.51 -1.09 2.47
N ILE A 161 17.79 -2.21 2.53
CA ILE A 161 17.64 -3.15 1.42
C ILE A 161 16.19 -3.11 0.96
N LEU A 162 15.96 -2.77 -0.31
CA LEU A 162 14.62 -2.77 -0.91
C LEU A 162 14.08 -4.19 -1.04
N ARG A 163 12.78 -4.35 -0.89
CA ARG A 163 12.12 -5.64 -1.14
C ARG A 163 12.30 -6.08 -2.59
N PRO A 164 12.43 -7.39 -2.85
CA PRO A 164 12.51 -7.90 -4.22
C PRO A 164 11.32 -7.40 -5.06
N ASN A 165 11.61 -6.96 -6.28
CA ASN A 165 10.59 -6.50 -7.24
C ASN A 165 9.66 -5.38 -6.74
N ILE A 166 10.07 -4.62 -5.71
CA ILE A 166 9.22 -3.59 -5.09
C ILE A 166 8.77 -2.53 -6.08
N GLU A 167 9.68 -2.08 -6.97
CA GLU A 167 9.35 -1.08 -7.99
C GLU A 167 8.24 -1.55 -8.92
N GLN A 168 8.33 -2.81 -9.40
CA GLN A 168 7.30 -3.40 -10.25
C GLN A 168 5.97 -3.55 -9.53
N THR A 169 6.01 -3.90 -8.24
CA THR A 169 4.81 -4.05 -7.42
C THR A 169 4.13 -2.70 -7.20
N LEU A 170 4.90 -1.68 -6.80
CA LEU A 170 4.40 -0.31 -6.64
C LEU A 170 3.85 0.23 -7.97
N PHE A 171 4.55 -0.01 -9.07
CA PHE A 171 4.09 0.41 -10.39
C PHE A 171 2.72 -0.19 -10.75
N LYS A 172 2.50 -1.49 -10.47
CA LYS A 172 1.21 -2.16 -10.68
C LYS A 172 0.12 -1.59 -9.76
N ASP A 173 0.45 -1.31 -8.51
CA ASP A 173 -0.49 -0.73 -7.54
C ASP A 173 -0.89 0.70 -7.94
N PHE A 174 0.06 1.55 -8.32
CA PHE A 174 -0.23 2.91 -8.79
C PHE A 174 -1.05 2.92 -10.08
N LYS A 175 -0.77 1.99 -10.99
CA LYS A 175 -1.55 1.83 -12.21
C LYS A 175 -3.00 1.46 -11.92
N LEU A 176 -3.20 0.58 -10.95
CA LEU A 176 -4.52 0.23 -10.44
C LEU A 176 -5.22 1.46 -9.84
N PHE A 177 -4.55 2.19 -8.94
CA PHE A 177 -5.13 3.40 -8.32
C PHE A 177 -5.51 4.44 -9.36
N TYR A 178 -4.65 4.70 -10.34
CA TYR A 178 -4.93 5.64 -11.42
C TYR A 178 -6.14 5.19 -12.27
N GLY A 179 -6.21 3.90 -12.58
CA GLY A 179 -7.36 3.32 -13.28
C GLY A 179 -8.67 3.47 -12.51
N ILE A 180 -8.65 3.22 -11.20
CA ILE A 180 -9.79 3.43 -10.30
C ILE A 180 -10.21 4.90 -10.28
N CYS A 181 -9.25 5.81 -10.14
CA CYS A 181 -9.55 7.24 -10.15
C CYS A 181 -10.19 7.68 -11.47
N ASN A 182 -9.72 7.18 -12.61
CA ASN A 182 -10.36 7.45 -13.90
C ASN A 182 -11.83 7.02 -13.91
N ILE A 183 -12.12 5.82 -13.42
CA ILE A 183 -13.48 5.29 -13.34
C ILE A 183 -14.35 6.15 -12.41
N LEU A 184 -13.85 6.46 -11.20
CA LEU A 184 -14.58 7.26 -10.22
C LEU A 184 -14.84 8.68 -10.70
N GLU A 185 -13.89 9.34 -11.34
CA GLU A 185 -14.05 10.67 -11.90
C GLU A 185 -15.03 10.71 -13.08
N TYR A 186 -15.13 9.60 -13.84
CA TYR A 186 -16.12 9.48 -14.91
C TYR A 186 -17.54 9.41 -14.36
N PHE A 187 -17.77 8.70 -13.24
CA PHE A 187 -19.10 8.50 -12.66
C PHE A 187 -19.49 9.55 -11.62
N SER A 188 -18.55 10.33 -11.08
CA SER A 188 -18.81 11.25 -9.98
C SER A 188 -18.09 12.58 -10.13
N THR A 189 -18.87 13.66 -10.25
CA THR A 189 -18.35 15.04 -10.26
C THR A 189 -17.66 15.41 -8.95
N ASN A 190 -18.08 14.83 -7.82
CA ASN A 190 -17.44 15.05 -6.52
C ASN A 190 -16.04 14.44 -6.49
N CYS A 191 -15.85 13.24 -7.04
CA CYS A 191 -14.53 12.62 -7.15
C CYS A 191 -13.60 13.44 -8.06
N LYS A 192 -14.12 14.02 -9.12
CA LYS A 192 -13.37 14.92 -9.99
C LYS A 192 -12.87 16.18 -9.27
N ARG A 193 -13.68 16.76 -8.36
CA ARG A 193 -13.28 17.91 -7.54
C ARG A 193 -12.18 17.61 -6.53
N LEU A 194 -12.10 16.36 -6.06
CA LEU A 194 -11.09 15.91 -5.09
C LEU A 194 -9.72 15.70 -5.69
N SER A 195 -9.57 15.82 -7.02
CA SER A 195 -8.29 15.64 -7.74
C SER A 195 -7.53 14.39 -7.28
N LEU A 196 -8.23 13.24 -7.17
CA LEU A 196 -7.66 12.00 -6.64
C LEU A 196 -6.39 11.57 -7.39
N LYS A 197 -6.30 11.92 -8.67
CA LYS A 197 -5.10 11.65 -9.50
C LYS A 197 -3.89 12.45 -9.04
N GLU A 198 -4.09 13.69 -8.56
CA GLU A 198 -3.00 14.50 -8.03
C GLU A 198 -2.45 13.89 -6.75
N ILE A 199 -3.33 13.38 -5.87
CA ILE A 199 -2.90 12.66 -4.66
C ILE A 199 -2.02 11.47 -5.04
N ILE A 200 -2.38 10.70 -6.07
CA ILE A 200 -1.58 9.56 -6.54
C ILE A 200 -0.28 10.00 -7.21
N SER A 201 -0.27 11.16 -7.87
CA SER A 201 0.91 11.68 -8.56
C SER A 201 1.98 12.21 -7.61
N THR A 202 1.66 12.47 -6.34
CA THR A 202 2.61 12.93 -5.31
C THR A 202 3.40 11.79 -4.67
N PHE A 203 3.11 10.55 -5.03
CA PHE A 203 3.84 9.35 -4.62
C PHE A 203 4.93 8.97 -5.59
#